data_1b08da93b1166d2d7a9cac7715cb73f7
#
_entry.id   1b08da93b1166d2d7a9cac7715cb73f7
#
_cell.length_a   1.000
_cell.length_b   1.000
_cell.length_c   1.000
_cell.angle_alpha   90.00
_cell.angle_beta   90.00
_cell.angle_gamma   90.00
#
_symmetry.space_group_name_H-M   'P 1'
#
loop_
_entity.id
_entity.type
_entity.pdbx_description
1 polymer ?
#
loop_
_entity_poly.entity_id
_entity_poly.type
_entity_poly.pdbx_seq_one_letter_code
_entity_poly.pdbx_strand_id
1 'polypeptide(L)'
;ASWQDGIKEYRTKKGLKHVYDEYVNVGVFYVSDDFIKTSGSATGHMKLLKSIKSDGSVKEGETISVTYSCNYIPKKDNIYQTSNITPMIRQNECYLLVYDKIVNSDISEKFETHGAKLPINYSTGNSASWDISPLRLSDSQTLKIIEKGKVYTIEELSDYDLFTCGTGILQEWYRTKDAILRYYVGDNYAELAANWKRKERTGNE
;
A
#
# COMPACT_ATOMS: atom_id res chain seq x y z
N ALA A 1 -11.15 22.60 -0.64
CA ALA A 1 -11.70 21.30 -1.07
C ALA A 1 -11.56 20.33 0.09
N SER A 2 -12.62 19.58 0.40
CA SER A 2 -12.53 18.54 1.43
C SER A 2 -11.71 17.36 0.86
N TRP A 3 -11.12 16.56 1.73
CA TRP A 3 -10.44 15.33 1.33
C TRP A 3 -11.36 14.39 0.52
N GLN A 4 -12.66 14.41 0.80
CA GLN A 4 -13.68 13.70 0.03
C GLN A 4 -13.78 14.19 -1.43
N ASP A 5 -13.63 15.47 -1.67
CA ASP A 5 -13.68 16.05 -3.02
C ASP A 5 -12.43 15.63 -3.81
N GLY A 6 -11.27 15.59 -3.16
CA GLY A 6 -10.03 15.08 -3.76
C GLY A 6 -10.17 13.63 -4.21
N ILE A 7 -10.72 12.74 -3.37
CA ILE A 7 -10.94 11.33 -3.73
C ILE A 7 -11.90 11.18 -4.91
N LYS A 8 -12.94 11.99 -4.99
CA LYS A 8 -13.88 11.96 -6.13
C LYS A 8 -13.20 12.32 -7.45
N GLU A 9 -12.26 13.26 -7.42
CA GLU A 9 -11.52 13.65 -8.64
C GLU A 9 -10.71 12.47 -9.22
N TYR A 10 -10.19 11.57 -8.40
CA TYR A 10 -9.43 10.42 -8.88
C TYR A 10 -10.25 9.42 -9.71
N ARG A 11 -11.57 9.44 -9.60
CA ARG A 11 -12.46 8.61 -10.42
C ARG A 11 -12.72 9.18 -11.83
N THR A 12 -12.36 10.41 -12.06
CA THR A 12 -12.46 11.00 -13.39
C THR A 12 -11.30 10.52 -14.27
N LYS A 13 -11.49 10.50 -15.60
CA LYS A 13 -10.39 10.17 -16.53
C LYS A 13 -9.15 11.02 -16.28
N LYS A 14 -9.33 12.30 -15.94
CA LYS A 14 -8.24 13.23 -15.63
C LYS A 14 -7.53 12.80 -14.34
N GLY A 15 -8.27 12.46 -13.29
CA GLY A 15 -7.72 12.02 -12.01
C GLY A 15 -7.01 10.68 -12.11
N LEU A 16 -7.58 9.70 -12.81
CA LEU A 16 -6.94 8.41 -13.03
C LEU A 16 -5.65 8.54 -13.84
N LYS A 17 -5.64 9.38 -14.86
CA LYS A 17 -4.44 9.66 -15.66
C LYS A 17 -3.38 10.40 -14.84
N HIS A 18 -3.79 11.28 -13.95
CA HIS A 18 -2.89 12.07 -13.11
C HIS A 18 -2.00 11.18 -12.21
N VAL A 19 -2.52 10.09 -11.66
CA VAL A 19 -1.69 9.08 -10.96
C VAL A 19 -0.54 8.61 -11.83
N TYR A 20 -0.86 8.26 -13.06
CA TYR A 20 0.14 7.77 -14.01
C TYR A 20 1.16 8.86 -14.40
N ASP A 21 0.71 10.10 -14.53
CA ASP A 21 1.56 11.22 -14.96
C ASP A 21 2.51 11.68 -13.83
N GLU A 22 2.06 11.68 -12.58
CA GLU A 22 2.86 12.16 -11.44
C GLU A 22 3.91 11.17 -10.94
N TYR A 23 3.65 9.87 -11.05
CA TYR A 23 4.56 8.85 -10.49
C TYR A 23 5.45 8.23 -11.56
N VAL A 24 6.72 8.04 -11.21
CA VAL A 24 7.71 7.42 -12.08
C VAL A 24 7.44 5.93 -12.23
N ASN A 25 7.05 5.27 -11.16
CA ASN A 25 6.82 3.83 -11.13
C ASN A 25 5.43 3.49 -10.59
N VAL A 26 4.72 2.65 -11.34
CA VAL A 26 3.42 2.07 -10.96
C VAL A 26 3.43 0.60 -11.32
N GLY A 27 3.08 -0.27 -10.38
CA GLY A 27 3.11 -1.71 -10.61
C GLY A 27 2.23 -2.51 -9.66
N VAL A 28 2.01 -3.76 -10.03
CA VAL A 28 1.34 -4.75 -9.20
C VAL A 28 2.39 -5.62 -8.54
N PHE A 29 2.31 -5.74 -7.22
CA PHE A 29 3.26 -6.48 -6.40
C PHE A 29 2.57 -7.57 -5.59
N TYR A 30 3.31 -8.66 -5.36
CA TYR A 30 2.97 -9.69 -4.39
C TYR A 30 3.82 -9.54 -3.14
N VAL A 31 3.20 -9.67 -1.98
CA VAL A 31 3.87 -9.57 -0.67
C VAL A 31 4.25 -10.96 -0.20
N SER A 32 5.56 -11.28 -0.25
CA SER A 32 6.07 -12.59 0.13
C SER A 32 6.24 -12.79 1.64
N ASP A 33 6.59 -11.73 2.35
CA ASP A 33 6.93 -11.76 3.77
C ASP A 33 6.13 -10.74 4.58
N ASP A 34 6.03 -10.97 5.88
CA ASP A 34 5.48 -9.97 6.79
C ASP A 34 6.36 -8.72 6.84
N PHE A 35 5.72 -7.56 6.95
CA PHE A 35 6.42 -6.30 7.09
C PHE A 35 6.99 -6.12 8.49
N ILE A 36 8.26 -5.76 8.57
CA ILE A 36 8.92 -5.34 9.80
C ILE A 36 8.43 -3.94 10.14
N LYS A 37 7.83 -3.80 11.31
CA LYS A 37 7.22 -2.54 11.77
C LYS A 37 8.14 -1.85 12.76
N THR A 38 8.37 -0.56 12.52
CA THR A 38 9.10 0.34 13.41
C THR A 38 8.27 1.58 13.69
N SER A 39 8.70 2.45 14.59
CA SER A 39 7.95 3.67 14.89
C SER A 39 7.72 4.51 13.62
N GLY A 40 6.47 4.60 13.19
CA GLY A 40 6.04 5.40 12.05
C GLY A 40 6.21 4.76 10.66
N SER A 41 6.81 3.56 10.55
CA SER A 41 7.05 2.93 9.25
C SER A 41 6.98 1.42 9.31
N ALA A 42 6.75 0.80 8.16
CA ALA A 42 6.88 -0.64 7.97
C ALA A 42 7.65 -0.93 6.67
N THR A 43 8.50 -1.94 6.70
CA THR A 43 9.33 -2.36 5.57
C THR A 43 9.23 -3.87 5.35
N GLY A 44 9.12 -4.27 4.11
CA GLY A 44 9.05 -5.68 3.73
C GLY A 44 9.44 -5.90 2.28
N HIS A 45 9.43 -7.18 1.87
CA HIS A 45 9.73 -7.58 0.51
C HIS A 45 8.47 -7.72 -0.33
N MET A 46 8.54 -7.19 -1.55
CA MET A 46 7.47 -7.30 -2.54
C MET A 46 8.06 -7.67 -3.89
N LYS A 47 7.44 -8.65 -4.55
CA LYS A 47 7.81 -9.08 -5.89
C LYS A 47 6.97 -8.37 -6.93
N LEU A 48 7.61 -7.72 -7.90
CA LEU A 48 6.90 -7.08 -9.02
C LEU A 48 6.32 -8.14 -9.95
N LEU A 49 4.99 -8.20 -10.05
CA LEU A 49 4.26 -9.12 -10.91
C LEU A 49 3.95 -8.53 -12.28
N LYS A 50 3.61 -7.24 -12.30
CA LYS A 50 3.26 -6.50 -13.52
C LYS A 50 3.71 -5.06 -13.41
N SER A 51 4.53 -4.63 -14.34
CA SER A 51 4.91 -3.23 -14.51
C SER A 51 3.86 -2.50 -15.34
N ILE A 52 3.34 -1.38 -14.82
CA ILE A 52 2.39 -0.51 -15.54
C ILE A 52 3.12 0.71 -16.07
N LYS A 53 3.96 1.31 -15.25
CA LYS A 53 4.88 2.38 -15.59
C LYS A 53 6.19 2.16 -14.85
N SER A 54 7.32 2.41 -15.49
CA SER A 54 8.63 2.16 -14.89
C SER A 54 9.70 3.06 -15.48
N ASP A 55 10.67 3.43 -14.66
CA ASP A 55 11.95 4.02 -15.07
C ASP A 55 12.99 2.95 -15.47
N GLY A 56 12.60 1.68 -15.47
CA GLY A 56 13.49 0.55 -15.80
C GLY A 56 14.32 0.04 -14.62
N SER A 57 14.19 0.62 -13.43
CA SER A 57 14.98 0.22 -12.25
C SER A 57 14.59 -1.15 -11.69
N VAL A 58 13.35 -1.56 -11.87
CA VAL A 58 12.82 -2.86 -11.42
C VAL A 58 12.17 -3.59 -12.58
N LYS A 59 12.48 -4.87 -12.73
CA LYS A 59 11.90 -5.74 -13.76
C LYS A 59 10.84 -6.66 -13.15
N GLU A 60 9.90 -7.08 -13.96
CA GLU A 60 8.92 -8.11 -13.54
C GLU A 60 9.63 -9.37 -13.08
N GLY A 61 9.17 -9.93 -11.97
CA GLY A 61 9.79 -11.07 -11.28
C GLY A 61 10.82 -10.70 -10.23
N GLU A 62 11.34 -9.47 -10.22
CA GLU A 62 12.28 -9.03 -9.19
C GLU A 62 11.57 -8.71 -7.87
N THR A 63 12.25 -9.03 -6.78
CA THR A 63 11.83 -8.70 -5.41
C THR A 63 12.61 -7.50 -4.93
N ILE A 64 11.90 -6.51 -4.40
CA ILE A 64 12.45 -5.29 -3.84
C ILE A 64 12.05 -5.11 -2.38
N SER A 65 12.82 -4.34 -1.63
CA SER A 65 12.42 -3.86 -0.32
C SER A 65 11.58 -2.60 -0.45
N VAL A 66 10.41 -2.60 0.15
CA VAL A 66 9.47 -1.48 0.13
C VAL A 66 9.16 -1.02 1.53
N THR A 67 9.16 0.29 1.76
CA THR A 67 8.70 0.90 3.00
C THR A 67 7.47 1.74 2.78
N TYR A 68 6.60 1.80 3.78
CA TYR A 68 5.46 2.72 3.81
C TYR A 68 5.26 3.31 5.20
N SER A 69 4.64 4.48 5.28
CA SER A 69 4.33 5.13 6.54
C SER A 69 3.18 4.44 7.26
N CYS A 70 3.36 4.15 8.54
CA CYS A 70 2.31 3.65 9.42
C CYS A 70 2.53 4.20 10.84
N ASN A 71 1.46 4.29 11.62
CA ASN A 71 1.52 4.75 13.00
C ASN A 71 1.64 3.56 13.98
N TYR A 72 2.77 2.87 13.92
CA TYR A 72 3.04 1.69 14.75
C TYR A 72 3.86 2.04 16.00
N ILE A 73 3.53 1.42 17.13
CA ILE A 73 4.24 1.55 18.40
C ILE A 73 4.91 0.21 18.74
N PRO A 74 6.20 0.00 18.42
CA PRO A 74 6.85 -1.32 18.49
C PRO A 74 6.84 -1.98 19.87
N LYS A 75 7.05 -1.18 20.93
CA LYS A 75 7.16 -1.70 22.30
C LYS A 75 5.85 -2.28 22.87
N LYS A 76 4.71 -1.93 22.24
CA LYS A 76 3.37 -2.33 22.69
C LYS A 76 2.67 -3.24 21.71
N ASP A 77 3.28 -3.51 20.57
CA ASP A 77 2.64 -4.17 19.43
C ASP A 77 1.29 -3.54 19.05
N ASN A 78 1.26 -2.22 19.05
CA ASN A 78 0.05 -1.43 18.87
C ASN A 78 0.18 -0.47 17.70
N ILE A 79 -0.97 -0.09 17.15
CA ILE A 79 -1.10 0.98 16.17
C ILE A 79 -1.85 2.15 16.80
N TYR A 80 -1.26 3.33 16.69
CA TYR A 80 -1.89 4.59 17.08
C TYR A 80 -2.22 5.40 15.82
N GLN A 81 -3.49 5.73 15.68
CA GLN A 81 -4.00 6.54 14.57
C GLN A 81 -4.58 7.85 15.08
N THR A 82 -4.13 8.95 14.50
CA THR A 82 -4.60 10.29 14.87
C THR A 82 -5.75 10.77 13.98
N SER A 83 -5.52 11.01 12.70
CA SER A 83 -6.55 11.59 11.82
C SER A 83 -6.44 11.15 10.36
N ASN A 84 -5.36 10.48 9.98
CA ASN A 84 -5.07 10.14 8.59
C ASN A 84 -5.52 8.72 8.25
N ILE A 85 -5.65 8.46 6.96
CA ILE A 85 -5.81 7.12 6.42
C ILE A 85 -4.50 6.37 6.59
N THR A 86 -4.59 5.16 7.12
CA THR A 86 -3.42 4.29 7.27
C THR A 86 -3.70 2.96 6.56
N PRO A 87 -2.92 2.64 5.51
CA PRO A 87 -3.02 1.36 4.84
C PRO A 87 -2.41 0.24 5.69
N MET A 88 -2.94 -0.96 5.51
CA MET A 88 -2.37 -2.18 6.06
C MET A 88 -1.93 -3.08 4.90
N ILE A 89 -0.64 -3.41 4.87
CA ILE A 89 -0.10 -4.37 3.92
C ILE A 89 0.01 -5.73 4.60
N ARG A 90 -0.53 -6.76 3.94
CA ARG A 90 -0.59 -8.12 4.45
C ARG A 90 0.21 -9.07 3.57
N GLN A 91 0.82 -10.06 4.21
CA GLN A 91 1.48 -11.18 3.53
C GLN A 91 0.50 -11.97 2.65
N ASN A 92 1.02 -12.51 1.57
CA ASN A 92 0.28 -13.33 0.61
C ASN A 92 -0.86 -12.61 -0.12
N GLU A 93 -0.76 -11.30 -0.25
CA GLU A 93 -1.71 -10.46 -0.98
C GLU A 93 -1.03 -9.67 -2.12
N CYS A 94 -1.83 -9.29 -3.11
CA CYS A 94 -1.38 -8.46 -4.23
C CYS A 94 -1.84 -7.02 -4.05
N TYR A 95 -0.96 -6.08 -4.38
CA TYR A 95 -1.20 -4.64 -4.25
C TYR A 95 -0.81 -3.89 -5.51
N LEU A 96 -1.63 -2.90 -5.88
CA LEU A 96 -1.21 -1.83 -6.78
C LEU A 96 -0.44 -0.80 -5.97
N LEU A 97 0.78 -0.52 -6.39
CA LEU A 97 1.65 0.49 -5.78
C LEU A 97 2.05 1.56 -6.79
N VAL A 98 2.13 2.79 -6.30
CA VAL A 98 3.04 3.80 -6.81
C VAL A 98 4.29 3.75 -5.94
N TYR A 99 5.48 3.75 -6.54
CA TYR A 99 6.71 3.59 -5.78
C TYR A 99 7.87 4.39 -6.38
N ASP A 100 8.70 4.92 -5.49
CA ASP A 100 9.88 5.69 -5.86
C ASP A 100 11.12 5.14 -5.16
N LYS A 101 12.25 5.22 -5.84
CA LYS A 101 13.53 4.81 -5.27
C LYS A 101 13.92 5.72 -4.10
N ILE A 102 14.28 5.13 -2.98
CA ILE A 102 14.83 5.89 -1.85
C ILE A 102 16.28 6.23 -2.17
N VAL A 103 16.57 7.51 -2.23
CA VAL A 103 17.91 8.03 -2.53
C VAL A 103 18.72 8.28 -1.26
N ASN A 104 18.08 8.33 -0.09
CA ASN A 104 18.71 8.76 1.17
C ASN A 104 18.87 7.59 2.17
N SER A 105 20.08 7.45 2.71
CA SER A 105 20.47 6.41 3.67
C SER A 105 19.84 6.56 5.07
N ASP A 106 19.29 7.73 5.41
CA ASP A 106 18.76 8.01 6.77
C ASP A 106 17.62 7.08 7.21
N ILE A 107 16.85 6.55 6.25
CA ILE A 107 15.79 5.59 6.54
C ILE A 107 16.40 4.21 6.84
N SER A 108 17.44 3.82 6.13
CA SER A 108 18.17 2.55 6.37
C SER A 108 18.73 2.49 7.78
N GLU A 109 19.37 3.56 8.25
CA GLU A 109 19.88 3.67 9.62
C GLU A 109 18.78 3.49 10.68
N LYS A 110 17.60 4.07 10.47
CA LYS A 110 16.47 3.91 11.40
C LYS A 110 16.02 2.45 11.51
N PHE A 111 15.97 1.73 10.41
CA PHE A 111 15.59 0.32 10.42
C PHE A 111 16.67 -0.57 11.01
N GLU A 112 17.94 -0.28 10.75
CA GLU A 112 19.08 -0.98 11.35
C GLU A 112 19.13 -0.81 12.88
N THR A 113 18.91 0.40 13.38
CA THR A 113 18.87 0.67 14.83
C THR A 113 17.72 0.00 15.55
N HIS A 114 16.67 -0.42 14.85
CA HIS A 114 15.54 -1.18 15.39
C HIS A 114 15.64 -2.69 15.11
N GLY A 115 16.81 -3.16 14.66
CA GLY A 115 17.05 -4.57 14.39
C GLY A 115 16.52 -5.08 13.03
N ALA A 116 16.01 -4.19 12.18
CA ALA A 116 15.64 -4.55 10.82
C ALA A 116 16.89 -4.58 9.93
N LYS A 117 17.11 -5.72 9.28
CA LYS A 117 18.31 -5.96 8.43
C LYS A 117 18.03 -5.81 6.93
N LEU A 118 16.88 -5.28 6.56
CA LEU A 118 16.47 -5.18 5.16
C LEU A 118 17.05 -3.91 4.53
N PRO A 119 17.73 -4.02 3.40
CA PRO A 119 18.09 -2.84 2.62
C PRO A 119 16.80 -2.18 2.12
N ILE A 120 16.67 -0.87 2.32
CA ILE A 120 15.51 -0.11 1.87
C ILE A 120 15.81 0.47 0.50
N ASN A 121 15.15 -0.04 -0.52
CA ASN A 121 15.37 0.39 -1.89
C ASN A 121 14.29 1.34 -2.41
N TYR A 122 13.04 1.18 -1.94
CA TYR A 122 11.87 1.89 -2.46
C TYR A 122 10.92 2.29 -1.35
N SER A 123 10.20 3.39 -1.57
CA SER A 123 9.07 3.80 -0.74
C SER A 123 7.78 3.82 -1.55
N THR A 124 6.66 3.48 -0.93
CA THR A 124 5.36 3.71 -1.54
C THR A 124 4.87 5.10 -1.20
N GLY A 125 4.44 5.80 -2.23
CA GLY A 125 3.67 7.00 -2.33
C GLY A 125 3.55 7.89 -1.11
N ASN A 126 4.60 8.58 -0.78
CA ASN A 126 4.61 9.57 0.29
C ASN A 126 4.49 11.00 -0.24
N SER A 127 4.00 11.19 -1.44
CA SER A 127 3.56 12.52 -1.78
C SER A 127 2.28 12.82 -1.00
N ALA A 128 2.22 13.95 -0.38
CA ALA A 128 1.13 14.42 0.47
C ALA A 128 -0.27 14.42 -0.19
N SER A 129 -0.37 14.00 -1.43
CA SER A 129 -1.59 13.93 -2.23
C SER A 129 -2.18 12.53 -2.40
N TRP A 130 -1.47 11.46 -1.99
CA TRP A 130 -1.88 10.07 -2.27
C TRP A 130 -1.98 9.19 -1.04
N ASP A 131 -3.02 9.39 -0.30
CA ASP A 131 -3.44 8.49 0.78
C ASP A 131 -4.12 7.20 0.26
N ILE A 132 -4.01 6.91 -1.05
CA ILE A 132 -4.72 5.80 -1.68
C ILE A 132 -3.83 4.57 -1.88
N SER A 133 -2.53 4.74 -2.10
CA SER A 133 -1.59 3.63 -2.25
C SER A 133 -1.03 3.20 -0.87
N PRO A 134 -0.86 1.91 -0.63
CA PRO A 134 -1.08 0.75 -1.50
C PRO A 134 -2.55 0.32 -1.59
N LEU A 135 -2.97 -0.19 -2.74
CA LEU A 135 -4.32 -0.72 -2.96
C LEU A 135 -4.29 -2.23 -3.13
N ARG A 136 -4.91 -2.97 -2.20
CA ARG A 136 -5.05 -4.42 -2.36
C ARG A 136 -5.97 -4.75 -3.53
N LEU A 137 -5.58 -5.71 -4.35
CA LEU A 137 -6.37 -6.22 -5.46
C LEU A 137 -7.46 -7.16 -4.93
N SER A 138 -8.47 -6.58 -4.33
CA SER A 138 -9.62 -7.27 -3.77
C SER A 138 -10.87 -6.41 -3.96
N ASP A 139 -11.97 -7.03 -4.29
CA ASP A 139 -13.30 -6.42 -4.35
C ASP A 139 -14.00 -6.37 -2.99
N SER A 140 -13.41 -6.97 -1.95
CA SER A 140 -13.95 -6.94 -0.59
C SER A 140 -13.83 -5.56 0.05
N GLN A 141 -14.84 -5.22 0.86
CA GLN A 141 -14.88 -3.96 1.61
C GLN A 141 -14.33 -4.17 3.01
N THR A 142 -13.05 -3.90 3.19
CA THR A 142 -12.30 -4.18 4.43
C THR A 142 -11.68 -2.92 5.02
N LEU A 143 -12.49 -1.87 5.19
CA LEU A 143 -12.11 -0.65 5.88
C LEU A 143 -12.67 -0.62 7.29
N LYS A 144 -11.85 -0.22 8.26
CA LYS A 144 -12.21 -0.03 9.66
C LYS A 144 -12.27 1.46 10.01
N ILE A 145 -13.38 1.87 10.59
CA ILE A 145 -13.45 3.16 11.29
C ILE A 145 -12.99 2.95 12.71
N ILE A 146 -12.03 3.76 13.13
CA ILE A 146 -11.45 3.74 14.47
C ILE A 146 -11.73 5.06 15.20
N GLU A 147 -11.69 5.01 16.53
CA GLU A 147 -11.84 6.18 17.37
C GLU A 147 -10.53 7.00 17.40
N LYS A 148 -10.66 8.31 17.22
CA LYS A 148 -9.51 9.22 17.27
C LYS A 148 -8.82 9.14 18.64
N GLY A 149 -7.50 8.97 18.61
CA GLY A 149 -6.68 8.92 19.83
C GLY A 149 -6.71 7.58 20.56
N LYS A 150 -7.48 6.59 20.10
CA LYS A 150 -7.46 5.23 20.64
C LYS A 150 -6.35 4.42 20.00
N VAL A 151 -5.72 3.56 20.81
CA VAL A 151 -4.69 2.63 20.36
C VAL A 151 -5.34 1.28 20.09
N TYR A 152 -4.99 0.68 18.95
CA TYR A 152 -5.47 -0.63 18.51
C TYR A 152 -4.29 -1.59 18.37
N THR A 153 -4.51 -2.87 18.59
CA THR A 153 -3.52 -3.90 18.32
C THR A 153 -3.45 -4.22 16.81
N ILE A 154 -2.33 -4.76 16.37
CA ILE A 154 -2.18 -5.27 15.00
C ILE A 154 -3.24 -6.33 14.71
N GLU A 155 -3.51 -7.22 15.67
CA GLU A 155 -4.51 -8.29 15.53
C GLU A 155 -5.91 -7.74 15.28
N GLU A 156 -6.33 -6.70 16.00
CA GLU A 156 -7.64 -6.04 15.81
C GLU A 156 -7.79 -5.41 14.42
N LEU A 157 -6.70 -5.04 13.76
CA LEU A 157 -6.70 -4.36 12.47
C LEU A 157 -6.25 -5.26 11.31
N SER A 158 -5.78 -6.47 11.56
CA SER A 158 -5.17 -7.33 10.55
C SER A 158 -6.10 -7.74 9.40
N ASP A 159 -7.40 -7.79 9.63
CA ASP A 159 -8.40 -8.15 8.62
C ASP A 159 -8.83 -6.97 7.73
N TYR A 160 -8.33 -5.77 7.99
CA TYR A 160 -8.71 -4.57 7.26
C TYR A 160 -7.57 -4.08 6.35
N ASP A 161 -7.93 -3.61 5.16
CA ASP A 161 -6.97 -3.01 4.22
C ASP A 161 -6.57 -1.61 4.64
N LEU A 162 -7.46 -0.94 5.32
CA LEU A 162 -7.34 0.46 5.64
C LEU A 162 -8.10 0.76 6.93
N PHE A 163 -7.60 1.69 7.72
CA PHE A 163 -8.34 2.25 8.85
C PHE A 163 -8.25 3.77 8.89
N THR A 164 -9.30 4.40 9.37
CA THR A 164 -9.45 5.86 9.44
C THR A 164 -10.39 6.28 10.54
N CYS A 165 -10.23 7.51 11.03
CA CYS A 165 -11.19 8.13 11.97
C CYS A 165 -12.38 8.80 11.27
N GLY A 166 -12.39 8.88 9.95
CA GLY A 166 -13.40 9.61 9.19
C GLY A 166 -14.53 8.72 8.65
N THR A 167 -15.78 9.01 9.03
CA THR A 167 -16.95 8.23 8.59
C THR A 167 -17.41 8.52 7.16
N GLY A 168 -17.21 9.75 6.68
CA GLY A 168 -17.63 10.17 5.33
C GLY A 168 -16.80 9.65 4.18
N ILE A 169 -15.73 8.93 4.47
CA ILE A 169 -14.70 8.51 3.52
C ILE A 169 -15.01 7.15 2.89
N LEU A 170 -15.73 6.29 3.60
CA LEU A 170 -15.91 4.87 3.29
C LEU A 170 -16.37 4.58 1.86
N GLN A 171 -17.53 5.09 1.49
CA GLN A 171 -18.11 4.77 0.18
C GLN A 171 -17.29 5.35 -0.96
N GLU A 172 -16.76 6.56 -0.77
CA GLU A 172 -15.94 7.22 -1.78
C GLU A 172 -14.60 6.52 -1.97
N TRP A 173 -14.00 6.03 -0.90
CA TRP A 173 -12.76 5.28 -0.97
C TRP A 173 -12.93 3.96 -1.75
N TYR A 174 -13.97 3.18 -1.47
CA TYR A 174 -14.22 1.93 -2.20
C TYR A 174 -14.49 2.15 -3.69
N ARG A 175 -15.30 3.16 -4.03
CA ARG A 175 -15.57 3.52 -5.42
C ARG A 175 -14.30 3.96 -6.14
N THR A 176 -13.45 4.71 -5.46
CA THR A 176 -12.20 5.21 -6.02
C THR A 176 -11.18 4.09 -6.18
N LYS A 177 -11.04 3.24 -5.18
CA LYS A 177 -10.21 2.01 -5.26
C LYS A 177 -10.62 1.15 -6.46
N ASP A 178 -11.91 0.84 -6.59
CA ASP A 178 -12.43 0.03 -7.69
C ASP A 178 -12.14 0.68 -9.05
N ALA A 179 -12.37 1.98 -9.19
CA ALA A 179 -12.09 2.70 -10.43
C ALA A 179 -10.59 2.69 -10.80
N ILE A 180 -9.71 2.87 -9.84
CA ILE A 180 -8.25 2.83 -10.05
C ILE A 180 -7.81 1.42 -10.45
N LEU A 181 -8.26 0.39 -9.74
CA LEU A 181 -7.88 -0.99 -10.03
C LEU A 181 -8.39 -1.44 -11.40
N ARG A 182 -9.61 -1.08 -11.79
CA ARG A 182 -10.14 -1.34 -13.14
C ARG A 182 -9.33 -0.64 -14.21
N TYR A 183 -8.97 0.62 -13.99
CA TYR A 183 -8.22 1.41 -14.95
C TYR A 183 -6.80 0.89 -15.19
N TYR A 184 -6.06 0.56 -14.11
CA TYR A 184 -4.66 0.15 -14.21
C TYR A 184 -4.43 -1.34 -14.37
N VAL A 185 -5.30 -2.17 -13.80
CA VAL A 185 -5.13 -3.63 -13.79
C VAL A 185 -6.10 -4.31 -14.74
N GLY A 186 -7.37 -3.91 -14.71
CA GLY A 186 -8.46 -4.45 -15.53
C GLY A 186 -9.71 -4.77 -14.71
N ASP A 187 -10.82 -4.99 -15.39
CA ASP A 187 -12.12 -5.27 -14.75
C ASP A 187 -12.11 -6.53 -13.88
N ASN A 188 -11.24 -7.47 -14.20
CA ASN A 188 -11.07 -8.74 -13.50
C ASN A 188 -9.90 -8.73 -12.50
N TYR A 189 -9.54 -7.58 -11.93
CA TYR A 189 -8.38 -7.43 -11.06
C TYR A 189 -8.36 -8.40 -9.87
N ALA A 190 -9.52 -8.71 -9.28
CA ALA A 190 -9.62 -9.64 -8.16
C ALA A 190 -9.32 -11.09 -8.59
N GLU A 191 -9.78 -11.51 -9.77
CA GLU A 191 -9.48 -12.81 -10.35
C GLU A 191 -8.00 -12.94 -10.72
N LEU A 192 -7.44 -11.91 -11.34
CA LEU A 192 -6.00 -11.85 -11.63
C LEU A 192 -5.16 -11.98 -10.37
N ALA A 193 -5.52 -11.27 -9.30
CA ALA A 193 -4.85 -11.39 -8.01
C ALA A 193 -4.92 -12.82 -7.45
N ALA A 194 -6.08 -13.47 -7.50
CA ALA A 194 -6.23 -14.85 -7.06
C ALA A 194 -5.33 -15.81 -7.85
N ASN A 195 -5.23 -15.62 -9.17
CA ASN A 195 -4.36 -16.40 -10.03
C ASN A 195 -2.87 -16.18 -9.73
N TRP A 196 -2.45 -14.93 -9.55
CA TRP A 196 -1.07 -14.61 -9.18
C TRP A 196 -0.70 -15.19 -7.81
N LYS A 197 -1.54 -15.00 -6.80
CA LYS A 197 -1.33 -15.56 -5.46
C LYS A 197 -1.17 -17.08 -5.48
N ARG A 198 -1.96 -17.77 -6.28
CA ARG A 198 -1.84 -19.21 -6.44
C ARG A 198 -0.49 -19.62 -7.03
N LYS A 199 -0.06 -18.97 -8.10
CA LYS A 199 1.25 -19.23 -8.73
C LYS A 199 2.41 -18.98 -7.77
N GLU A 200 2.37 -17.89 -7.01
CA GLU A 200 3.43 -17.58 -6.06
C GLU A 200 3.50 -18.58 -4.90
N ARG A 201 2.37 -19.12 -4.45
CA ARG A 201 2.33 -20.15 -3.39
C ARG A 201 2.78 -21.53 -3.85
N THR A 202 2.51 -21.89 -5.08
CA THR A 202 2.84 -23.22 -5.62
C THR A 202 4.24 -23.31 -6.21
N GLY A 203 4.98 -22.19 -6.28
CA GLY A 203 6.35 -22.17 -6.80
C GLY A 203 6.41 -22.52 -8.27
N ASN A 204 5.69 -21.80 -9.11
CA ASN A 204 5.76 -21.85 -10.59
C ASN A 204 5.94 -23.26 -11.21
N GLU A 205 4.86 -23.84 -11.60
CA GLU A 205 4.83 -24.70 -12.79
C GLU A 205 4.15 -23.96 -13.95
#